data_fc517b9201591a1bccdf975ca6aca98c
#
_entry.id   fc517b9201591a1bccdf975ca6aca98c
#
_cell.length_a   1.000
_cell.length_b   1.000
_cell.length_c   1.000
_cell.angle_alpha   90.00
_cell.angle_beta   90.00
_cell.angle_gamma   90.00
#
_symmetry.space_group_name_H-M   'P 1'
#
loop_
_entity.id
_entity.type
_entity.pdbx_description
1 polymer ?
#
loop_
_entity_poly.entity_id
_entity_poly.type
_entity_poly.pdbx_seq_one_letter_code
_entity_poly.pdbx_strand_id
1 'polypeptide(L)'
;MGKKIFGIYLAKLDAPNSEAHARLELPASPLELHDAMDKVQLQENEELYLEIDDYYGFEYLAPHLMELDASLNELNDLAGRLVVLDETEQEAFDGLLRLEIQRKVESNGSILTMQDLRTLAVSAGADCCHVVGATSDAELGRFYAENGFMEELDGLSDDVFEMLDFGKIGKALRTGENGTFTRSGYVVKHSELVTAPPCAKELPEKPEYLFRLTLGLHPDLEDDRTVTLELPASAEALREVQKQLGADGWEGAMVLDYDGIIPQAAEFADLPMELDAFNDFAEAVEAMPSREKQIPKLKALLEHFEVTDLATAAGLAEHIGDYILTPEISSPQEAAIDELNFTMDAHSAELLLPHVNLFTYGNEIIKDDNAALTSYGLLHREDYQPMQTPVQETQDQAMTME
;
A
#
# COMPACT_ATOMS: atom_id res chain seq x y z
N MET A 1 1.64 6.68 -10.31
CA MET A 1 1.10 6.03 -9.08
C MET A 1 -0.37 5.73 -9.28
N GLY A 2 -0.81 4.50 -8.99
CA GLY A 2 -2.21 4.10 -9.09
C GLY A 2 -3.08 4.82 -8.04
N LYS A 3 -4.40 4.83 -8.25
CA LYS A 3 -5.39 5.34 -7.28
C LYS A 3 -5.26 4.55 -5.97
N LYS A 4 -5.28 5.23 -4.82
CA LYS A 4 -5.26 4.63 -3.48
C LYS A 4 -6.64 4.75 -2.83
N ILE A 5 -6.95 3.85 -1.90
CA ILE A 5 -8.25 3.73 -1.23
C ILE A 5 -8.14 3.96 0.27
N PHE A 6 -7.08 3.45 0.91
CA PHE A 6 -6.84 3.63 2.33
C PHE A 6 -5.40 4.08 2.58
N GLY A 7 -5.22 5.05 3.46
CA GLY A 7 -3.96 5.32 4.15
C GLY A 7 -3.99 4.62 5.50
N ILE A 8 -2.95 3.86 5.82
CA ILE A 8 -2.88 3.11 7.07
C ILE A 8 -1.60 3.43 7.85
N TYR A 9 -1.74 3.42 9.15
CA TYR A 9 -0.64 3.48 10.11
C TYR A 9 -0.47 2.11 10.77
N LEU A 10 0.77 1.63 10.83
CA LEU A 10 1.17 0.34 11.37
C LEU A 10 2.23 0.55 12.45
N ALA A 11 2.06 -0.10 13.60
CA ALA A 11 3.02 -0.08 14.70
C ALA A 11 2.90 -1.36 15.55
N LYS A 12 3.70 -1.50 16.59
CA LYS A 12 3.47 -2.54 17.61
C LYS A 12 2.29 -2.18 18.49
N LEU A 13 1.43 -3.14 18.81
CA LEU A 13 0.22 -2.89 19.61
C LEU A 13 0.52 -2.36 21.02
N ASP A 14 1.58 -2.84 21.65
CA ASP A 14 2.02 -2.40 22.97
C ASP A 14 2.79 -1.08 22.98
N ALA A 15 3.24 -0.63 21.81
CA ALA A 15 3.99 0.61 21.62
C ALA A 15 3.54 1.40 20.36
N PRO A 16 2.25 1.78 20.26
CA PRO A 16 1.71 2.37 19.03
C PRO A 16 2.28 3.75 18.67
N ASN A 17 2.99 4.38 19.60
CA ASN A 17 3.67 5.68 19.38
C ASN A 17 5.20 5.54 19.32
N SER A 18 5.71 4.32 19.10
CA SER A 18 7.16 4.10 18.96
C SER A 18 7.68 4.66 17.62
N GLU A 19 8.99 4.84 17.52
CA GLU A 19 9.63 5.22 16.27
C GLU A 19 9.60 4.06 15.24
N ALA A 20 9.44 2.80 15.69
CA ALA A 20 9.23 1.64 14.83
C ALA A 20 7.78 1.57 14.33
N HIS A 21 7.51 2.30 13.26
CA HIS A 21 6.20 2.35 12.63
C HIS A 21 6.32 2.46 11.11
N ALA A 22 5.23 2.20 10.41
CA ALA A 22 5.13 2.42 8.98
C ALA A 22 3.82 3.11 8.59
N ARG A 23 3.87 3.88 7.51
CA ARG A 23 2.68 4.36 6.80
C ARG A 23 2.64 3.68 5.45
N LEU A 24 1.47 3.21 5.06
CA LEU A 24 1.27 2.48 3.81
C LEU A 24 -0.04 2.90 3.17
N GLU A 25 -0.04 3.04 1.85
CA GLU A 25 -1.23 3.34 1.06
C GLU A 25 -1.72 2.09 0.34
N LEU A 26 -2.97 1.71 0.56
CA LEU A 26 -3.60 0.54 -0.05
C LEU A 26 -4.46 0.90 -1.26
N PRO A 27 -4.51 0.06 -2.32
CA PRO A 27 -3.85 -1.23 -2.41
C PRO A 27 -2.33 -1.11 -2.56
N ALA A 28 -1.61 -2.07 -1.97
CA ALA A 28 -0.17 -2.19 -1.99
C ALA A 28 0.25 -3.56 -2.56
N SER A 29 1.43 -3.62 -3.17
CA SER A 29 2.00 -4.88 -3.63
C SER A 29 2.44 -5.78 -2.46
N PRO A 30 2.65 -7.09 -2.68
CA PRO A 30 3.22 -7.96 -1.66
C PRO A 30 4.55 -7.44 -1.10
N LEU A 31 5.40 -6.84 -1.95
CA LEU A 31 6.69 -6.30 -1.53
C LEU A 31 6.55 -5.05 -0.66
N GLU A 32 5.62 -4.14 -0.99
CA GLU A 32 5.30 -2.97 -0.16
C GLU A 32 4.72 -3.37 1.21
N LEU A 33 3.85 -4.39 1.25
CA LEU A 33 3.31 -4.93 2.51
C LEU A 33 4.44 -5.47 3.41
N HIS A 34 5.36 -6.23 2.86
CA HIS A 34 6.51 -6.76 3.60
C HIS A 34 7.48 -5.67 4.03
N ASP A 35 7.71 -4.64 3.22
CA ASP A 35 8.53 -3.50 3.60
C ASP A 35 7.96 -2.74 4.81
N ALA A 36 6.65 -2.53 4.83
CA ALA A 36 5.99 -1.93 5.98
C ALA A 36 6.19 -2.76 7.26
N MET A 37 6.16 -4.09 7.16
CA MET A 37 6.44 -4.98 8.29
C MET A 37 7.92 -4.95 8.72
N ASP A 38 8.85 -4.83 7.77
CA ASP A 38 10.28 -4.66 8.07
C ASP A 38 10.50 -3.37 8.93
N LYS A 39 9.75 -2.30 8.67
CA LYS A 39 9.81 -1.04 9.43
C LYS A 39 9.17 -1.11 10.81
N VAL A 40 8.07 -1.85 10.96
CA VAL A 40 7.41 -2.06 12.25
C VAL A 40 8.26 -2.94 13.17
N GLN A 41 9.14 -3.80 12.61
CA GLN A 41 10.07 -4.64 13.37
C GLN A 41 9.35 -5.59 14.35
N LEU A 42 8.21 -6.15 13.91
CA LEU A 42 7.37 -7.02 14.73
C LEU A 42 8.10 -8.32 15.07
N GLN A 43 8.19 -8.66 16.35
CA GLN A 43 8.79 -9.90 16.83
C GLN A 43 7.75 -11.04 16.97
N GLU A 44 8.21 -12.30 17.15
CA GLU A 44 7.39 -13.53 17.13
C GLU A 44 6.27 -13.45 18.13
N ASN A 45 5.96 -12.79 19.02
CA ASN A 45 4.83 -12.80 19.95
C ASN A 45 4.22 -11.40 20.14
N GLU A 46 4.61 -10.47 19.29
CA GLU A 46 4.04 -9.11 19.29
C GLU A 46 2.84 -9.04 18.35
N GLU A 47 1.89 -8.21 18.70
CA GLU A 47 0.69 -7.97 17.90
C GLU A 47 0.81 -6.65 17.13
N LEU A 48 0.26 -6.65 15.91
CA LEU A 48 0.23 -5.48 15.05
C LEU A 48 -0.88 -4.52 15.47
N TYR A 49 -0.54 -3.27 15.72
CA TYR A 49 -1.49 -2.14 15.74
C TYR A 49 -1.69 -1.66 14.32
N LEU A 50 -2.95 -1.56 13.89
CA LEU A 50 -3.35 -1.09 12.59
C LEU A 50 -4.44 -0.03 12.75
N GLU A 51 -4.23 1.14 12.15
CA GLU A 51 -5.20 2.23 12.12
C GLU A 51 -5.34 2.73 10.68
N ILE A 52 -6.58 2.96 10.23
CA ILE A 52 -6.85 3.61 8.94
C ILE A 52 -6.96 5.10 9.21
N ASP A 53 -6.00 5.88 8.71
CA ASP A 53 -5.91 7.33 8.91
C ASP A 53 -6.46 8.13 7.72
N ASP A 54 -6.61 7.51 6.54
CA ASP A 54 -7.26 8.11 5.36
C ASP A 54 -8.10 7.09 4.59
N TYR A 55 -9.20 7.54 3.97
CA TYR A 55 -10.17 6.72 3.23
C TYR A 55 -10.32 7.12 1.76
N TYR A 56 -9.64 8.13 1.27
CA TYR A 56 -9.57 8.61 -0.13
C TYR A 56 -10.88 8.53 -0.92
N GLY A 57 -11.97 9.06 -0.34
CA GLY A 57 -13.31 9.10 -0.95
C GLY A 57 -14.25 7.98 -0.50
N PHE A 58 -13.80 7.08 0.36
CA PHE A 58 -14.59 6.01 0.98
C PHE A 58 -14.85 6.25 2.49
N GLU A 59 -14.91 7.51 2.92
CA GLU A 59 -15.07 7.89 4.34
C GLU A 59 -16.31 7.28 4.99
N TYR A 60 -17.32 6.94 4.21
CA TYR A 60 -18.53 6.26 4.69
C TYR A 60 -18.27 4.83 5.19
N LEU A 61 -17.11 4.24 4.87
CA LEU A 61 -16.68 2.94 5.41
C LEU A 61 -16.12 3.04 6.84
N ALA A 62 -15.65 4.21 7.28
CA ALA A 62 -14.99 4.38 8.57
C ALA A 62 -15.78 3.79 9.75
N PRO A 63 -17.11 4.07 9.93
CA PRO A 63 -17.86 3.52 11.05
C PRO A 63 -17.93 1.98 11.07
N HIS A 64 -17.77 1.37 9.90
CA HIS A 64 -17.89 -0.08 9.73
C HIS A 64 -16.55 -0.78 9.89
N LEU A 65 -15.46 -0.20 9.35
CA LEU A 65 -14.12 -0.78 9.44
C LEU A 65 -13.50 -0.64 10.84
N MET A 66 -13.81 0.43 11.58
CA MET A 66 -13.34 0.62 12.96
C MET A 66 -13.83 -0.46 13.94
N GLU A 67 -14.94 -1.14 13.65
CA GLU A 67 -15.50 -2.20 14.49
C GLU A 67 -15.01 -3.61 14.08
N LEU A 68 -14.24 -3.72 12.99
CA LEU A 68 -13.79 -5.00 12.46
C LEU A 68 -12.36 -5.34 12.89
N ASP A 69 -12.15 -6.59 13.29
CA ASP A 69 -10.82 -7.18 13.45
C ASP A 69 -10.26 -7.58 12.06
N ALA A 70 -9.87 -6.58 11.28
CA ALA A 70 -9.37 -6.75 9.93
C ALA A 70 -7.85 -6.89 9.92
N SER A 71 -7.33 -7.92 9.25
CA SER A 71 -5.90 -8.02 9.00
C SER A 71 -5.45 -7.07 7.88
N LEU A 72 -4.16 -6.77 7.85
CA LEU A 72 -3.55 -5.95 6.80
C LEU A 72 -3.83 -6.51 5.39
N ASN A 73 -3.74 -7.83 5.23
CA ASN A 73 -4.00 -8.46 3.93
C ASN A 73 -5.48 -8.40 3.53
N GLU A 74 -6.43 -8.53 4.48
CA GLU A 74 -7.85 -8.40 4.18
C GLU A 74 -8.22 -6.96 3.75
N LEU A 75 -7.62 -5.95 4.40
CA LEU A 75 -7.79 -4.54 4.00
C LEU A 75 -7.19 -4.27 2.61
N ASN A 76 -6.02 -4.85 2.34
CA ASN A 76 -5.38 -4.73 1.04
C ASN A 76 -6.20 -5.36 -0.08
N ASP A 77 -6.77 -6.55 0.14
CA ASP A 77 -7.67 -7.20 -0.83
C ASP A 77 -8.95 -6.38 -1.05
N LEU A 78 -9.54 -5.82 0.02
CA LEU A 78 -10.69 -4.93 -0.12
C LEU A 78 -10.32 -3.68 -0.95
N ALA A 79 -9.21 -3.02 -0.64
CA ALA A 79 -8.72 -1.86 -1.38
C ALA A 79 -8.48 -2.18 -2.86
N GLY A 80 -7.87 -3.34 -3.16
CA GLY A 80 -7.65 -3.83 -4.52
C GLY A 80 -8.94 -4.04 -5.32
N ARG A 81 -10.04 -4.40 -4.64
CA ARG A 81 -11.36 -4.53 -5.27
C ARG A 81 -12.06 -3.19 -5.48
N LEU A 82 -11.89 -2.26 -4.54
CA LEU A 82 -12.52 -0.94 -4.61
C LEU A 82 -11.86 -0.02 -5.63
N VAL A 83 -10.54 -0.15 -5.81
CA VAL A 83 -9.76 0.73 -6.70
C VAL A 83 -10.13 0.58 -8.16
N VAL A 84 -10.60 -0.60 -8.57
CA VAL A 84 -10.97 -0.91 -9.96
C VAL A 84 -12.40 -0.53 -10.32
N LEU A 85 -13.23 -0.18 -9.31
CA LEU A 85 -14.62 0.22 -9.53
C LEU A 85 -14.68 1.60 -10.20
N ASP A 86 -15.50 1.70 -11.23
CA ASP A 86 -15.85 2.99 -11.82
C ASP A 86 -16.83 3.80 -10.92
N GLU A 87 -17.19 5.00 -11.31
CA GLU A 87 -18.08 5.87 -10.52
C GLU A 87 -19.47 5.25 -10.30
N THR A 88 -20.02 4.54 -11.29
CA THR A 88 -21.33 3.88 -11.19
C THR A 88 -21.24 2.66 -10.27
N GLU A 89 -20.17 1.90 -10.39
CA GLU A 89 -19.90 0.73 -9.55
C GLU A 89 -19.61 1.12 -8.09
N GLN A 90 -18.93 2.25 -7.85
CA GLN A 90 -18.76 2.82 -6.50
C GLN A 90 -20.10 3.22 -5.88
N GLU A 91 -21.00 3.79 -6.67
CA GLU A 91 -22.36 4.11 -6.23
C GLU A 91 -23.17 2.83 -5.95
N ALA A 92 -23.02 1.80 -6.80
CA ALA A 92 -23.57 0.47 -6.58
C ALA A 92 -23.09 -0.13 -5.26
N PHE A 93 -21.79 -0.03 -4.98
CA PHE A 93 -21.20 -0.52 -3.74
C PHE A 93 -21.78 0.18 -2.49
N ASP A 94 -21.90 1.52 -2.48
CA ASP A 94 -22.52 2.27 -1.38
C ASP A 94 -23.97 1.82 -1.18
N GLY A 95 -24.73 1.66 -2.26
CA GLY A 95 -26.12 1.21 -2.19
C GLY A 95 -26.23 -0.24 -1.65
N LEU A 96 -25.45 -1.15 -2.15
CA LEU A 96 -25.40 -2.53 -1.68
C LEU A 96 -25.01 -2.60 -0.19
N LEU A 97 -24.04 -1.79 0.25
CA LEU A 97 -23.65 -1.68 1.64
C LEU A 97 -24.82 -1.26 2.53
N ARG A 98 -25.58 -0.22 2.14
CA ARG A 98 -26.75 0.25 2.88
C ARG A 98 -27.83 -0.81 2.96
N LEU A 99 -28.12 -1.51 1.87
CA LEU A 99 -29.08 -2.62 1.84
C LEU A 99 -28.64 -3.78 2.75
N GLU A 100 -27.36 -4.11 2.76
CA GLU A 100 -26.83 -5.18 3.61
C GLU A 100 -26.87 -4.82 5.09
N ILE A 101 -26.55 -3.56 5.45
CA ILE A 101 -26.68 -3.04 6.81
C ILE A 101 -28.15 -3.15 7.27
N GLN A 102 -29.10 -2.68 6.45
CA GLN A 102 -30.51 -2.75 6.76
C GLN A 102 -30.95 -4.22 6.98
N ARG A 103 -30.57 -5.13 6.09
CA ARG A 103 -30.87 -6.57 6.20
C ARG A 103 -30.34 -7.17 7.49
N LYS A 104 -29.11 -6.82 7.89
CA LYS A 104 -28.50 -7.31 9.13
C LYS A 104 -29.17 -6.76 10.38
N VAL A 105 -29.56 -5.51 10.39
CA VAL A 105 -30.33 -4.89 11.49
C VAL A 105 -31.68 -5.59 11.65
N GLU A 106 -32.41 -5.88 10.56
CA GLU A 106 -33.68 -6.58 10.57
C GLU A 106 -33.56 -8.06 11.03
N SER A 107 -32.41 -8.69 10.78
CA SER A 107 -32.13 -10.10 11.12
C SER A 107 -31.46 -10.34 12.47
N ASN A 108 -31.69 -9.50 13.49
CA ASN A 108 -31.16 -9.56 14.84
C ASN A 108 -29.73 -9.02 15.06
N GLY A 109 -29.30 -8.04 14.29
CA GLY A 109 -28.13 -7.23 14.61
C GLY A 109 -26.79 -7.91 14.37
N SER A 110 -26.68 -8.75 13.34
CA SER A 110 -25.38 -9.27 12.90
C SER A 110 -24.49 -8.10 12.44
N ILE A 111 -23.26 -8.06 12.91
CA ILE A 111 -22.26 -7.08 12.48
C ILE A 111 -21.79 -7.42 11.05
N LEU A 112 -21.44 -6.41 10.26
CA LEU A 112 -20.73 -6.61 8.99
C LEU A 112 -19.40 -7.32 9.24
N THR A 113 -18.95 -8.11 8.30
CA THR A 113 -17.64 -8.77 8.32
C THR A 113 -16.81 -8.30 7.15
N MET A 114 -15.49 -8.49 7.20
CA MET A 114 -14.62 -8.22 6.04
C MET A 114 -15.05 -9.01 4.80
N GLN A 115 -15.49 -10.26 4.98
CA GLN A 115 -16.03 -11.08 3.90
C GLN A 115 -17.29 -10.47 3.27
N ASP A 116 -18.17 -9.83 4.08
CA ASP A 116 -19.34 -9.12 3.54
C ASP A 116 -18.89 -7.94 2.67
N LEU A 117 -17.98 -7.07 3.16
CA LEU A 117 -17.50 -5.90 2.42
C LEU A 117 -16.84 -6.31 1.09
N ARG A 118 -16.02 -7.34 1.11
CA ARG A 118 -15.37 -7.88 -0.09
C ARG A 118 -16.40 -8.46 -1.08
N THR A 119 -17.43 -9.14 -0.57
CA THR A 119 -18.54 -9.67 -1.37
C THR A 119 -19.33 -8.54 -2.03
N LEU A 120 -19.60 -7.44 -1.29
CA LEU A 120 -20.28 -6.27 -1.84
C LEU A 120 -19.44 -5.58 -2.93
N ALA A 121 -18.12 -5.46 -2.74
CA ALA A 121 -17.22 -4.87 -3.74
C ALA A 121 -17.19 -5.70 -5.05
N VAL A 122 -17.09 -7.02 -4.94
CA VAL A 122 -17.19 -7.92 -6.13
C VAL A 122 -18.54 -7.80 -6.80
N SER A 123 -19.63 -7.74 -6.01
CA SER A 123 -20.99 -7.67 -6.54
C SER A 123 -21.31 -6.35 -7.22
N ALA A 124 -20.70 -5.26 -6.79
CA ALA A 124 -20.85 -3.94 -7.41
C ALA A 124 -20.34 -3.93 -8.86
N GLY A 125 -19.21 -4.60 -9.14
CA GLY A 125 -18.66 -4.76 -10.50
C GLY A 125 -19.29 -5.91 -11.32
N ALA A 126 -20.21 -6.71 -10.74
CA ALA A 126 -20.75 -7.91 -11.35
C ALA A 126 -22.21 -7.80 -11.83
N ASP A 127 -22.69 -6.59 -12.10
CA ASP A 127 -24.06 -6.34 -12.56
C ASP A 127 -25.13 -7.02 -11.66
N CYS A 128 -24.97 -6.91 -10.34
CA CYS A 128 -25.92 -7.44 -9.36
C CYS A 128 -27.02 -6.45 -8.97
N CYS A 129 -26.88 -5.20 -9.35
CA CYS A 129 -27.81 -4.12 -9.04
C CYS A 129 -27.91 -3.11 -10.18
N HIS A 130 -29.00 -2.34 -10.19
CA HIS A 130 -29.15 -1.18 -11.06
C HIS A 130 -28.94 0.10 -10.26
N VAL A 131 -28.25 1.06 -10.89
CA VAL A 131 -28.08 2.41 -10.37
C VAL A 131 -28.87 3.37 -11.24
N VAL A 132 -29.76 4.12 -10.61
CA VAL A 132 -30.61 5.13 -11.27
C VAL A 132 -30.23 6.49 -10.74
N GLY A 133 -30.05 7.48 -11.61
CA GLY A 133 -29.71 8.85 -11.24
C GLY A 133 -30.89 9.60 -10.58
N ALA A 134 -31.39 9.08 -9.46
CA ALA A 134 -32.47 9.68 -8.67
C ALA A 134 -32.08 9.66 -7.18
N THR A 135 -32.21 10.79 -6.50
CA THR A 135 -31.80 10.96 -5.09
C THR A 135 -32.99 11.15 -4.15
N SER A 136 -34.20 11.12 -4.69
CA SER A 136 -35.46 11.27 -3.96
C SER A 136 -36.57 10.42 -4.55
N ASP A 137 -37.60 10.14 -3.74
CA ASP A 137 -38.81 9.45 -4.22
C ASP A 137 -39.47 10.19 -5.41
N ALA A 138 -39.44 11.52 -5.44
CA ALA A 138 -40.01 12.29 -6.53
C ALA A 138 -39.22 12.13 -7.84
N GLU A 139 -37.90 12.17 -7.78
CA GLU A 139 -37.03 11.95 -8.95
C GLU A 139 -37.14 10.51 -9.45
N LEU A 140 -37.16 9.51 -8.52
CA LEU A 140 -37.34 8.11 -8.87
C LEU A 140 -38.67 7.87 -9.59
N GLY A 141 -39.79 8.40 -9.03
CA GLY A 141 -41.10 8.25 -9.63
C GLY A 141 -41.17 8.91 -11.00
N ARG A 142 -40.60 10.10 -11.19
CA ARG A 142 -40.51 10.78 -12.48
C ARG A 142 -39.67 9.98 -13.48
N PHE A 143 -38.49 9.48 -13.06
CA PHE A 143 -37.64 8.68 -13.92
C PHE A 143 -38.37 7.45 -14.48
N TYR A 144 -39.05 6.68 -13.63
CA TYR A 144 -39.80 5.50 -14.06
C TYR A 144 -40.96 5.83 -15.00
N ALA A 145 -41.65 6.92 -14.72
CA ALA A 145 -42.77 7.36 -15.54
C ALA A 145 -42.32 7.86 -16.92
N GLU A 146 -41.23 8.65 -17.00
CA GLU A 146 -40.73 9.22 -18.26
C GLU A 146 -40.05 8.17 -19.15
N ASN A 147 -39.50 7.09 -18.59
CA ASN A 147 -38.80 6.06 -19.35
C ASN A 147 -39.69 4.85 -19.70
N GLY A 148 -40.99 4.93 -19.46
CA GLY A 148 -41.95 3.90 -19.87
C GLY A 148 -41.83 2.60 -19.06
N PHE A 149 -41.31 2.65 -17.83
CA PHE A 149 -41.23 1.48 -16.94
C PHE A 149 -42.56 1.20 -16.21
N MET A 150 -43.60 2.01 -16.47
CA MET A 150 -44.91 1.90 -15.85
C MET A 150 -46.00 1.84 -16.93
N GLU A 151 -46.39 0.63 -17.33
CA GLU A 151 -47.42 0.39 -18.38
C GLU A 151 -48.74 1.07 -18.06
N GLU A 152 -49.07 1.30 -16.75
CA GLU A 152 -50.31 1.96 -16.30
C GLU A 152 -50.35 3.42 -16.67
N LEU A 153 -49.22 4.04 -17.04
CA LEU A 153 -49.12 5.43 -17.45
C LEU A 153 -49.16 5.63 -18.96
N ASP A 154 -49.15 4.52 -19.73
CA ASP A 154 -49.18 4.58 -21.19
C ASP A 154 -50.45 5.26 -21.72
N GLY A 155 -50.23 6.25 -22.60
CA GLY A 155 -51.33 6.97 -23.26
C GLY A 155 -51.95 8.10 -22.43
N LEU A 156 -51.36 8.49 -21.30
CA LEU A 156 -51.75 9.70 -20.59
C LEU A 156 -51.44 10.94 -21.45
N SER A 157 -52.29 11.95 -21.38
CA SER A 157 -51.98 13.28 -21.94
C SER A 157 -50.94 13.99 -21.07
N ASP A 158 -50.14 14.89 -21.68
CA ASP A 158 -49.13 15.69 -20.95
C ASP A 158 -49.70 16.43 -19.74
N ASP A 159 -50.90 16.99 -19.86
CA ASP A 159 -51.56 17.68 -18.77
C ASP A 159 -51.87 16.76 -17.58
N VAL A 160 -52.25 15.52 -17.82
CA VAL A 160 -52.51 14.52 -16.76
C VAL A 160 -51.21 14.00 -16.19
N PHE A 161 -50.20 13.80 -17.03
CA PHE A 161 -48.87 13.33 -16.60
C PHE A 161 -48.22 14.31 -15.60
N GLU A 162 -48.28 15.61 -15.88
CA GLU A 162 -47.75 16.65 -14.97
C GLU A 162 -48.54 16.80 -13.66
N MET A 163 -49.75 16.23 -13.55
CA MET A 163 -50.51 16.18 -12.30
C MET A 163 -50.23 14.98 -11.42
N LEU A 164 -49.36 14.06 -11.86
CA LEU A 164 -49.00 12.88 -11.09
C LEU A 164 -48.20 13.24 -9.84
N ASP A 165 -48.46 12.54 -8.75
CA ASP A 165 -47.68 12.63 -7.51
C ASP A 165 -46.46 11.69 -7.61
N PHE A 166 -45.41 12.15 -8.28
CA PHE A 166 -44.19 11.38 -8.48
C PHE A 166 -43.55 10.94 -7.17
N GLY A 167 -43.70 11.69 -6.07
CA GLY A 167 -43.22 11.31 -4.76
C GLY A 167 -43.91 10.05 -4.20
N LYS A 168 -45.21 9.92 -4.41
CA LYS A 168 -45.95 8.71 -4.04
C LYS A 168 -45.58 7.52 -4.94
N ILE A 169 -45.43 7.78 -6.22
CA ILE A 169 -45.02 6.75 -7.19
C ILE A 169 -43.66 6.22 -6.81
N GLY A 170 -42.66 7.07 -6.66
CA GLY A 170 -41.30 6.64 -6.31
C GLY A 170 -41.22 5.96 -4.95
N LYS A 171 -41.97 6.43 -3.96
CA LYS A 171 -42.03 5.74 -2.67
C LYS A 171 -42.62 4.31 -2.77
N ALA A 172 -43.64 4.15 -3.62
CA ALA A 172 -44.23 2.82 -3.86
C ALA A 172 -43.23 1.89 -4.57
N LEU A 173 -42.54 2.41 -5.59
CA LEU A 173 -41.48 1.68 -6.30
C LEU A 173 -40.35 1.26 -5.34
N ARG A 174 -39.77 2.21 -4.64
CA ARG A 174 -38.68 1.93 -3.67
C ARG A 174 -39.08 0.90 -2.64
N THR A 175 -40.32 0.95 -2.14
CA THR A 175 -40.83 -0.03 -1.16
C THR A 175 -41.02 -1.41 -1.81
N GLY A 176 -41.50 -1.46 -3.07
CA GLY A 176 -41.75 -2.71 -3.80
C GLY A 176 -40.46 -3.41 -4.23
N GLU A 177 -39.48 -2.63 -4.64
CA GLU A 177 -38.17 -3.13 -5.12
C GLU A 177 -37.16 -3.31 -3.98
N ASN A 178 -37.48 -2.82 -2.81
CA ASN A 178 -36.58 -2.86 -1.64
C ASN A 178 -35.21 -2.21 -1.91
N GLY A 179 -35.22 -1.10 -2.66
CA GLY A 179 -34.03 -0.32 -3.01
C GLY A 179 -33.70 0.77 -1.99
N THR A 180 -32.57 1.43 -2.17
CA THR A 180 -32.07 2.48 -1.28
C THR A 180 -31.52 3.67 -2.05
N PHE A 181 -31.63 4.87 -1.46
CA PHE A 181 -30.93 6.04 -1.96
C PHE A 181 -29.54 6.13 -1.39
N THR A 182 -28.62 6.51 -2.24
CA THR A 182 -27.25 6.87 -1.91
C THR A 182 -27.10 8.41 -2.05
N ARG A 183 -25.86 8.89 -2.11
CA ARG A 183 -25.59 10.32 -2.27
C ARG A 183 -25.95 10.83 -3.65
N SER A 184 -25.74 10.04 -4.69
CA SER A 184 -25.85 10.44 -6.10
C SER A 184 -26.84 9.61 -6.90
N GLY A 185 -27.48 8.58 -6.29
CA GLY A 185 -28.39 7.71 -7.02
C GLY A 185 -29.34 6.91 -6.16
N TYR A 186 -30.11 6.08 -6.83
CA TYR A 186 -30.95 5.05 -6.26
C TYR A 186 -30.43 3.70 -6.72
N VAL A 187 -30.21 2.79 -5.76
CA VAL A 187 -29.67 1.45 -6.02
C VAL A 187 -30.70 0.39 -5.66
N VAL A 188 -30.94 -0.51 -6.57
CA VAL A 188 -31.81 -1.68 -6.37
C VAL A 188 -31.09 -2.95 -6.77
N LYS A 189 -31.10 -3.93 -5.86
CA LYS A 189 -30.51 -5.25 -6.10
C LYS A 189 -31.50 -6.11 -6.88
N HIS A 190 -31.07 -6.70 -8.00
CA HIS A 190 -31.92 -7.54 -8.85
C HIS A 190 -31.47 -9.01 -8.95
N SER A 191 -30.27 -9.35 -8.45
CA SER A 191 -29.76 -10.71 -8.44
C SER A 191 -29.03 -11.04 -7.12
N GLU A 192 -28.68 -12.30 -6.93
CA GLU A 192 -27.88 -12.72 -5.78
C GLU A 192 -26.48 -12.12 -5.82
N LEU A 193 -25.92 -11.83 -4.63
CA LEU A 193 -24.56 -11.31 -4.53
C LEU A 193 -23.53 -12.36 -4.96
N VAL A 194 -22.50 -11.92 -5.64
CA VAL A 194 -21.35 -12.75 -6.02
C VAL A 194 -20.40 -12.83 -4.82
N THR A 195 -20.34 -14.00 -4.20
CA THR A 195 -19.47 -14.20 -3.03
C THR A 195 -17.99 -14.02 -3.40
N ALA A 196 -17.30 -13.12 -2.70
CA ALA A 196 -15.86 -12.98 -2.86
C ALA A 196 -15.13 -14.27 -2.41
N PRO A 197 -14.05 -14.68 -3.10
CA PRO A 197 -13.23 -15.80 -2.62
C PRO A 197 -12.68 -15.48 -1.22
N PRO A 198 -12.40 -16.51 -0.39
CA PRO A 198 -11.79 -16.30 0.91
C PRO A 198 -10.42 -15.60 0.78
N CYS A 199 -10.07 -14.76 1.74
CA CYS A 199 -8.77 -14.12 1.86
C CYS A 199 -8.06 -14.65 3.11
N ALA A 200 -6.78 -14.95 3.00
CA ALA A 200 -5.95 -15.28 4.14
C ALA A 200 -5.74 -14.03 5.02
N LYS A 201 -5.60 -14.23 6.33
CA LYS A 201 -5.21 -13.15 7.25
C LYS A 201 -3.71 -12.84 7.17
N GLU A 202 -2.92 -13.84 6.85
CA GLU A 202 -1.48 -13.75 6.67
C GLU A 202 -1.15 -12.94 5.41
N LEU A 203 0.01 -12.31 5.41
CA LEU A 203 0.50 -11.61 4.23
C LEU A 203 0.76 -12.58 3.07
N PRO A 204 0.61 -12.13 1.82
CA PRO A 204 0.96 -12.92 0.65
C PRO A 204 2.46 -13.23 0.66
N GLU A 205 2.84 -14.36 0.06
CA GLU A 205 4.25 -14.70 -0.14
C GLU A 205 4.94 -13.62 -0.99
N LYS A 206 6.24 -13.37 -0.68
CA LYS A 206 7.05 -12.47 -1.52
C LYS A 206 7.21 -13.09 -2.91
N PRO A 207 7.07 -12.30 -3.98
CA PRO A 207 7.33 -12.80 -5.32
C PRO A 207 8.81 -13.17 -5.51
N GLU A 208 9.09 -14.01 -6.51
CA GLU A 208 10.46 -14.48 -6.79
C GLU A 208 11.36 -13.39 -7.40
N TYR A 209 10.78 -12.40 -8.10
CA TYR A 209 11.56 -11.30 -8.69
C TYR A 209 12.04 -10.33 -7.62
N LEU A 210 13.18 -9.68 -7.86
CA LEU A 210 13.68 -8.59 -7.02
C LEU A 210 13.04 -7.26 -7.38
N PHE A 211 12.97 -6.99 -8.69
CA PHE A 211 12.37 -5.79 -9.25
C PHE A 211 11.55 -6.17 -10.47
N ARG A 212 10.39 -5.56 -10.63
CA ARG A 212 9.54 -5.65 -11.81
C ARG A 212 9.23 -4.24 -12.29
N LEU A 213 9.58 -3.96 -13.54
CA LEU A 213 9.33 -2.69 -14.20
C LEU A 213 8.26 -2.89 -15.28
N THR A 214 7.30 -2.01 -15.35
CA THR A 214 6.44 -1.85 -16.51
C THR A 214 6.99 -0.72 -17.35
N LEU A 215 7.48 -1.04 -18.54
CA LEU A 215 8.12 -0.12 -19.47
C LEU A 215 7.15 0.27 -20.57
N GLY A 216 7.18 1.53 -20.99
CA GLY A 216 6.46 2.05 -22.15
C GLY A 216 7.35 2.99 -22.95
N LEU A 217 6.85 3.50 -24.06
CA LEU A 217 7.50 4.56 -24.81
C LEU A 217 7.00 5.93 -24.33
N HIS A 218 7.85 6.97 -24.51
CA HIS A 218 7.47 8.33 -24.14
C HIS A 218 6.17 8.74 -24.85
N PRO A 219 5.23 9.44 -24.17
CA PRO A 219 3.93 9.81 -24.74
C PRO A 219 3.98 10.53 -26.08
N ASP A 220 5.09 11.25 -26.35
CA ASP A 220 5.31 11.95 -27.63
C ASP A 220 5.43 10.99 -28.83
N LEU A 221 5.62 9.69 -28.59
CA LEU A 221 5.76 8.68 -29.64
C LEU A 221 4.42 8.06 -30.08
N GLU A 222 3.30 8.48 -29.49
CA GLU A 222 1.93 7.99 -29.79
C GLU A 222 1.81 6.46 -29.81
N ASP A 223 2.55 5.77 -28.94
CA ASP A 223 2.60 4.32 -28.88
C ASP A 223 2.28 3.83 -27.45
N ASP A 224 1.17 3.13 -27.30
CA ASP A 224 0.64 2.63 -26.01
C ASP A 224 1.22 1.25 -25.64
N ARG A 225 2.23 0.75 -26.33
CA ARG A 225 2.83 -0.54 -26.00
C ARG A 225 3.50 -0.49 -24.63
N THR A 226 3.23 -1.49 -23.84
CA THR A 226 3.87 -1.72 -22.55
C THR A 226 4.49 -3.09 -22.48
N VAL A 227 5.63 -3.22 -21.83
CA VAL A 227 6.34 -4.49 -21.62
C VAL A 227 6.77 -4.58 -20.18
N THR A 228 6.59 -5.75 -19.58
CA THR A 228 7.08 -6.03 -18.22
C THR A 228 8.48 -6.61 -18.28
N LEU A 229 9.38 -6.12 -17.43
CA LEU A 229 10.74 -6.59 -17.26
C LEU A 229 11.01 -6.91 -15.79
N GLU A 230 11.46 -8.13 -15.53
CA GLU A 230 11.93 -8.55 -14.21
C GLU A 230 13.45 -8.50 -14.17
N LEU A 231 14.01 -7.93 -13.10
CA LEU A 231 15.46 -7.79 -12.91
C LEU A 231 15.94 -8.59 -11.68
N PRO A 232 17.17 -9.13 -11.70
CA PRO A 232 18.15 -9.03 -12.78
C PRO A 232 17.75 -9.86 -14.01
N ALA A 233 18.08 -9.33 -15.19
CA ALA A 233 17.74 -9.94 -16.46
C ALA A 233 18.98 -10.21 -17.31
N SER A 234 18.95 -11.31 -18.08
CA SER A 234 20.02 -11.60 -19.02
C SER A 234 20.07 -10.58 -20.17
N ALA A 235 21.24 -10.42 -20.78
CA ALA A 235 21.40 -9.56 -21.96
C ALA A 235 20.47 -9.96 -23.13
N GLU A 236 20.05 -11.22 -23.21
CA GLU A 236 19.10 -11.70 -24.21
C GLU A 236 17.68 -11.21 -23.87
N ALA A 237 17.27 -11.30 -22.61
CA ALA A 237 15.97 -10.79 -22.12
C ALA A 237 15.86 -9.28 -22.32
N LEU A 238 16.89 -8.52 -21.99
CA LEU A 238 16.93 -7.07 -22.22
C LEU A 238 16.74 -6.69 -23.71
N ARG A 239 17.42 -7.40 -24.62
CA ARG A 239 17.24 -7.21 -26.07
C ARG A 239 15.84 -7.58 -26.57
N GLU A 240 15.25 -8.63 -26.02
CA GLU A 240 13.88 -9.03 -26.39
C GLU A 240 12.86 -7.98 -25.94
N VAL A 241 13.02 -7.40 -24.76
CA VAL A 241 12.19 -6.28 -24.26
C VAL A 241 12.33 -5.05 -25.15
N GLN A 242 13.57 -4.65 -25.54
CA GLN A 242 13.79 -3.55 -26.48
C GLN A 242 13.07 -3.79 -27.82
N LYS A 243 13.15 -5.01 -28.34
CA LYS A 243 12.47 -5.38 -29.59
C LYS A 243 10.94 -5.35 -29.46
N GLN A 244 10.39 -5.78 -28.31
CA GLN A 244 8.94 -5.75 -28.04
C GLN A 244 8.44 -4.31 -27.92
N LEU A 245 9.21 -3.41 -27.28
CA LEU A 245 8.94 -1.99 -27.26
C LEU A 245 9.09 -1.33 -28.65
N GLY A 246 9.86 -1.94 -29.54
CA GLY A 246 10.16 -1.37 -30.86
C GLY A 246 11.20 -0.27 -30.80
N ALA A 247 12.08 -0.27 -29.81
CA ALA A 247 13.12 0.72 -29.57
C ALA A 247 14.48 0.17 -30.00
N ASP A 248 15.30 1.03 -30.65
CA ASP A 248 16.69 0.68 -31.01
C ASP A 248 17.69 0.87 -29.85
N GLY A 249 17.18 1.11 -28.64
CA GLY A 249 17.92 1.35 -27.40
C GLY A 249 16.92 1.71 -26.29
N TRP A 250 17.42 2.20 -25.16
CA TRP A 250 16.57 2.65 -24.05
C TRP A 250 16.18 4.13 -24.18
N GLU A 251 16.71 4.85 -25.18
CA GLU A 251 16.30 6.22 -25.45
C GLU A 251 14.81 6.30 -25.81
N GLY A 252 14.06 7.08 -25.06
CA GLY A 252 12.60 7.21 -25.22
C GLY A 252 11.77 6.13 -24.53
N ALA A 253 12.38 5.15 -23.89
CA ALA A 253 11.67 4.30 -22.95
C ALA A 253 11.48 5.01 -21.61
N MET A 254 10.38 4.68 -20.90
CA MET A 254 10.09 5.20 -19.55
C MET A 254 9.54 4.10 -18.69
N VAL A 255 9.76 4.18 -17.38
CA VAL A 255 9.09 3.33 -16.40
C VAL A 255 7.71 3.90 -16.12
N LEU A 256 6.69 3.10 -16.39
CA LEU A 256 5.29 3.44 -16.12
C LEU A 256 4.85 2.96 -14.75
N ASP A 257 5.44 1.84 -14.29
CA ASP A 257 5.15 1.24 -13.00
C ASP A 257 6.37 0.49 -12.47
N TYR A 258 6.52 0.49 -11.17
CA TYR A 258 7.61 -0.14 -10.44
C TYR A 258 7.07 -0.98 -9.28
N ASP A 259 7.53 -2.20 -9.17
CA ASP A 259 7.37 -3.04 -7.97
C ASP A 259 8.70 -3.71 -7.63
N GLY A 260 9.19 -3.55 -6.41
CA GLY A 260 10.51 -4.04 -6.05
C GLY A 260 10.72 -4.21 -4.56
N ILE A 261 11.65 -5.11 -4.23
CA ILE A 261 12.00 -5.45 -2.84
C ILE A 261 12.65 -4.26 -2.09
N ILE A 262 13.09 -3.24 -2.81
CA ILE A 262 13.71 -2.02 -2.28
C ILE A 262 12.88 -0.83 -2.78
N PRO A 263 11.91 -0.33 -2.00
CA PRO A 263 11.01 0.74 -2.43
C PRO A 263 11.73 2.02 -2.85
N GLN A 264 12.86 2.36 -2.21
CA GLN A 264 13.68 3.54 -2.52
C GLN A 264 14.20 3.52 -3.97
N ALA A 265 14.35 2.34 -4.58
CA ALA A 265 14.79 2.23 -5.96
C ALA A 265 13.73 2.70 -6.98
N ALA A 266 12.49 2.96 -6.56
CA ALA A 266 11.49 3.61 -7.40
C ALA A 266 11.94 5.01 -7.83
N GLU A 267 12.70 5.73 -6.99
CA GLU A 267 13.23 7.07 -7.32
C GLU A 267 14.26 7.01 -8.45
N PHE A 268 14.97 5.89 -8.60
CA PHE A 268 15.93 5.67 -9.69
C PHE A 268 15.22 5.44 -11.04
N ALA A 269 13.96 5.01 -11.00
CA ALA A 269 13.19 4.74 -12.21
C ALA A 269 12.76 6.02 -12.96
N ASP A 270 12.72 7.16 -12.28
CA ASP A 270 12.41 8.47 -12.88
C ASP A 270 13.62 9.12 -13.58
N LEU A 271 14.82 8.55 -13.42
CA LEU A 271 16.02 9.03 -14.10
C LEU A 271 16.00 8.63 -15.59
N PRO A 272 16.66 9.40 -16.48
CA PRO A 272 16.83 9.01 -17.89
C PRO A 272 17.43 7.61 -17.95
N MET A 273 16.72 6.70 -18.59
CA MET A 273 16.82 5.25 -18.47
C MET A 273 18.26 4.71 -18.62
N GLU A 274 18.88 4.45 -17.50
CA GLU A 274 20.09 3.63 -17.39
C GLU A 274 19.73 2.19 -16.99
N LEU A 275 18.93 1.52 -17.83
CA LEU A 275 18.42 0.19 -17.52
C LEU A 275 19.54 -0.84 -17.29
N ASP A 276 20.67 -0.66 -17.98
CA ASP A 276 21.85 -1.49 -17.77
C ASP A 276 22.41 -1.29 -16.34
N ALA A 277 22.51 -0.04 -15.87
CA ALA A 277 22.94 0.25 -14.50
C ALA A 277 21.92 -0.25 -13.46
N PHE A 278 20.62 -0.22 -13.78
CA PHE A 278 19.59 -0.79 -12.90
C PHE A 278 19.69 -2.32 -12.82
N ASN A 279 20.04 -2.96 -13.95
CA ASN A 279 20.32 -4.40 -13.97
C ASN A 279 21.57 -4.75 -13.16
N ASP A 280 22.65 -3.96 -13.28
CA ASP A 280 23.87 -4.14 -12.48
C ASP A 280 23.57 -4.01 -10.97
N PHE A 281 22.74 -3.05 -10.57
CA PHE A 281 22.26 -2.94 -9.20
C PHE A 281 21.47 -4.17 -8.76
N ALA A 282 20.56 -4.66 -9.61
CA ALA A 282 19.78 -5.86 -9.32
C ALA A 282 20.67 -7.10 -9.18
N GLU A 283 21.71 -7.24 -10.01
CA GLU A 283 22.73 -8.32 -9.90
C GLU A 283 23.51 -8.21 -8.58
N ALA A 284 23.90 -7.01 -8.16
CA ALA A 284 24.57 -6.79 -6.87
C ALA A 284 23.67 -7.20 -5.69
N VAL A 285 22.37 -6.83 -5.74
CA VAL A 285 21.40 -7.24 -4.72
C VAL A 285 21.21 -8.76 -4.69
N GLU A 286 21.12 -9.41 -5.86
CA GLU A 286 21.00 -10.87 -5.94
C GLU A 286 22.23 -11.60 -5.38
N ALA A 287 23.41 -11.04 -5.60
CA ALA A 287 24.67 -11.61 -5.14
C ALA A 287 24.94 -11.46 -3.64
N MET A 288 24.14 -10.66 -2.91
CA MET A 288 24.34 -10.46 -1.46
C MET A 288 24.26 -11.79 -0.68
N PRO A 289 25.20 -12.05 0.25
CA PRO A 289 25.16 -13.24 1.09
C PRO A 289 23.94 -13.19 2.03
N SER A 290 23.18 -14.28 2.12
CA SER A 290 21.95 -14.32 2.94
C SER A 290 21.00 -13.17 2.64
N ARG A 291 20.77 -12.89 1.36
CA ARG A 291 20.05 -11.75 0.80
C ARG A 291 18.83 -11.32 1.61
N GLU A 292 17.94 -12.23 1.96
CA GLU A 292 16.71 -11.89 2.71
C GLU A 292 16.98 -11.16 4.03
N LYS A 293 18.08 -11.51 4.73
CA LYS A 293 18.48 -10.85 5.97
C LYS A 293 19.21 -9.53 5.74
N GLN A 294 19.76 -9.35 4.54
CA GLN A 294 20.52 -8.14 4.21
C GLN A 294 19.66 -7.06 3.56
N ILE A 295 18.50 -7.40 3.01
CA ILE A 295 17.61 -6.42 2.38
C ILE A 295 17.23 -5.27 3.32
N PRO A 296 16.77 -5.48 4.57
CA PRO A 296 16.47 -4.36 5.47
C PRO A 296 17.70 -3.47 5.73
N LYS A 297 18.89 -4.06 5.83
CA LYS A 297 20.14 -3.31 6.01
C LYS A 297 20.49 -2.46 4.79
N LEU A 298 20.30 -2.99 3.56
CA LEU A 298 20.51 -2.21 2.36
C LEU A 298 19.50 -1.03 2.27
N LYS A 299 18.23 -1.27 2.59
CA LYS A 299 17.21 -0.22 2.67
C LYS A 299 17.61 0.88 3.68
N ALA A 300 18.10 0.49 4.86
CA ALA A 300 18.60 1.42 5.88
C ALA A 300 19.78 2.25 5.38
N LEU A 301 20.71 1.65 4.63
CA LEU A 301 21.83 2.35 4.01
C LEU A 301 21.40 3.34 2.94
N LEU A 302 20.48 2.95 2.07
CA LEU A 302 19.93 3.81 1.03
C LEU A 302 19.20 5.02 1.63
N GLU A 303 18.44 4.80 2.73
CA GLU A 303 17.77 5.86 3.48
C GLU A 303 18.79 6.81 4.14
N HIS A 304 19.76 6.25 4.88
CA HIS A 304 20.75 7.04 5.63
C HIS A 304 21.59 7.94 4.73
N PHE A 305 22.02 7.43 3.57
CA PHE A 305 22.83 8.17 2.62
C PHE A 305 22.02 9.00 1.63
N GLU A 306 20.69 8.98 1.72
CA GLU A 306 19.81 9.66 0.76
C GLU A 306 20.22 9.36 -0.69
N VAL A 307 20.45 8.08 -0.99
CA VAL A 307 21.02 7.63 -2.27
C VAL A 307 20.05 7.93 -3.42
N THR A 308 20.56 8.57 -4.46
CA THR A 308 19.80 8.97 -5.64
C THR A 308 20.37 8.44 -6.95
N ASP A 309 21.39 7.59 -6.90
CA ASP A 309 22.03 7.02 -8.10
C ASP A 309 22.29 5.52 -7.95
N LEU A 310 22.18 4.80 -9.07
CA LEU A 310 22.32 3.35 -9.15
C LEU A 310 23.73 2.85 -8.84
N ALA A 311 24.77 3.61 -9.18
CA ALA A 311 26.14 3.19 -8.97
C ALA A 311 26.49 3.16 -7.47
N THR A 312 26.06 4.19 -6.72
CA THR A 312 26.20 4.22 -5.27
C THR A 312 25.37 3.11 -4.61
N ALA A 313 24.14 2.87 -5.08
CA ALA A 313 23.27 1.81 -4.57
C ALA A 313 23.89 0.42 -4.78
N ALA A 314 24.43 0.14 -5.96
CA ALA A 314 25.14 -1.11 -6.26
C ALA A 314 26.39 -1.28 -5.40
N GLY A 315 27.21 -0.23 -5.24
CA GLY A 315 28.39 -0.25 -4.38
C GLY A 315 28.05 -0.56 -2.90
N LEU A 316 26.94 -0.02 -2.38
CA LEU A 316 26.47 -0.34 -1.02
C LEU A 316 26.01 -1.81 -0.90
N ALA A 317 25.37 -2.36 -1.92
CA ALA A 317 24.99 -3.77 -1.95
C ALA A 317 26.24 -4.70 -1.97
N GLU A 318 27.26 -4.36 -2.74
CA GLU A 318 28.53 -5.10 -2.82
C GLU A 318 29.29 -5.07 -1.49
N HIS A 319 29.24 -3.94 -0.77
CA HIS A 319 29.92 -3.71 0.51
C HIS A 319 28.99 -3.86 1.73
N ILE A 320 27.87 -4.55 1.58
CA ILE A 320 26.85 -4.71 2.64
C ILE A 320 27.43 -5.33 3.94
N GLY A 321 28.51 -6.10 3.83
CA GLY A 321 29.21 -6.74 4.96
C GLY A 321 29.90 -5.76 5.90
N ASP A 322 30.22 -4.55 5.45
CA ASP A 322 30.94 -3.55 6.24
C ASP A 322 30.03 -2.83 7.25
N TYR A 323 28.75 -3.11 7.22
CA TYR A 323 27.73 -2.46 8.04
C TYR A 323 26.94 -3.47 8.89
N ILE A 324 26.46 -3.00 10.02
CA ILE A 324 25.58 -3.75 10.94
C ILE A 324 24.28 -2.98 11.08
N LEU A 325 23.15 -3.69 10.97
CA LEU A 325 21.82 -3.20 11.31
C LEU A 325 21.32 -3.96 12.53
N THR A 326 20.86 -3.23 13.54
CA THR A 326 20.17 -3.78 14.73
C THR A 326 18.70 -3.36 14.64
N PRO A 327 17.81 -4.23 14.11
CA PRO A 327 16.42 -3.87 13.87
C PRO A 327 15.62 -3.56 15.14
N GLU A 328 16.03 -4.13 16.29
CA GLU A 328 15.35 -3.99 17.58
C GLU A 328 15.53 -2.59 18.21
N ILE A 329 16.42 -1.78 17.67
CA ILE A 329 16.72 -0.43 18.18
C ILE A 329 16.20 0.61 17.20
N SER A 330 15.07 1.22 17.51
CA SER A 330 14.43 2.27 16.72
C SER A 330 14.46 3.65 17.36
N SER A 331 14.96 3.75 18.61
CA SER A 331 14.99 5.00 19.37
C SER A 331 16.28 5.14 20.19
N PRO A 332 16.67 6.37 20.55
CA PRO A 332 17.78 6.58 21.49
C PRO A 332 17.57 5.88 22.83
N GLN A 333 16.34 5.80 23.31
CA GLN A 333 16.01 5.15 24.57
C GLN A 333 16.31 3.64 24.51
N GLU A 334 15.97 2.99 23.39
CA GLU A 334 16.27 1.57 23.18
C GLU A 334 17.77 1.32 23.08
N ALA A 335 18.50 2.19 22.36
CA ALA A 335 19.97 2.12 22.33
C ALA A 335 20.60 2.22 23.75
N ALA A 336 20.06 3.12 24.59
CA ALA A 336 20.52 3.23 25.97
C ALA A 336 20.20 1.99 26.82
N ILE A 337 19.04 1.41 26.63
CA ILE A 337 18.60 0.19 27.34
C ILE A 337 19.48 -1.00 26.91
N ASP A 338 19.73 -1.14 25.62
CA ASP A 338 20.58 -2.20 25.07
C ASP A 338 22.00 -2.12 25.63
N GLU A 339 22.61 -0.94 25.61
CA GLU A 339 23.96 -0.71 26.17
C GLU A 339 24.02 -1.00 27.68
N LEU A 340 23.01 -0.58 28.46
CA LEU A 340 22.95 -0.91 29.89
C LEU A 340 22.84 -2.41 30.13
N ASN A 341 22.04 -3.13 29.35
CA ASN A 341 21.89 -4.58 29.44
C ASN A 341 23.16 -5.32 29.00
N PHE A 342 23.94 -4.75 28.07
CA PHE A 342 25.21 -5.32 27.63
C PHE A 342 26.33 -5.09 28.64
N THR A 343 26.41 -3.90 29.23
CA THR A 343 27.53 -3.52 30.13
C THR A 343 27.34 -3.94 31.56
N MET A 344 26.10 -4.25 31.99
CA MET A 344 25.75 -4.59 33.37
C MET A 344 25.00 -5.91 33.48
N ASP A 345 24.96 -6.47 34.69
CA ASP A 345 24.02 -7.56 34.97
C ASP A 345 22.57 -7.04 35.00
N ALA A 346 21.60 -7.91 34.65
CA ALA A 346 20.19 -7.54 34.51
C ALA A 346 19.60 -6.84 35.74
N HIS A 347 20.02 -7.24 36.95
CA HIS A 347 19.51 -6.63 38.18
C HIS A 347 20.04 -5.19 38.36
N SER A 348 21.29 -4.95 38.05
CA SER A 348 21.90 -3.62 38.11
C SER A 348 21.31 -2.69 37.05
N ALA A 349 21.10 -3.19 35.85
CA ALA A 349 20.44 -2.45 34.77
C ALA A 349 19.02 -2.04 35.18
N GLU A 350 18.20 -2.96 35.66
CA GLU A 350 16.82 -2.69 36.12
C GLU A 350 16.77 -1.61 37.23
N LEU A 351 17.70 -1.63 38.16
CA LEU A 351 17.78 -0.61 39.22
C LEU A 351 18.16 0.76 38.69
N LEU A 352 18.97 0.86 37.64
CA LEU A 352 19.45 2.13 37.08
C LEU A 352 18.48 2.76 36.10
N LEU A 353 17.73 1.98 35.32
CA LEU A 353 16.80 2.45 34.30
C LEU A 353 15.90 3.62 34.73
N PRO A 354 15.24 3.62 35.92
CA PRO A 354 14.41 4.73 36.36
C PRO A 354 15.18 6.02 36.69
N HIS A 355 16.52 5.97 36.78
CA HIS A 355 17.38 7.06 37.22
C HIS A 355 18.26 7.64 36.09
N VAL A 356 18.26 7.07 34.92
CA VAL A 356 19.02 7.52 33.75
C VAL A 356 18.13 8.28 32.79
N ASN A 357 18.62 9.39 32.26
CA ASN A 357 17.98 10.03 31.12
C ASN A 357 18.34 9.23 29.85
N LEU A 358 17.51 8.22 29.57
CA LEU A 358 17.74 7.27 28.46
C LEU A 358 17.86 7.95 27.11
N PHE A 359 17.05 9.00 26.85
CA PHE A 359 17.12 9.74 25.59
C PHE A 359 18.50 10.43 25.41
N THR A 360 18.99 11.12 26.44
CA THR A 360 20.29 11.77 26.35
C THR A 360 21.43 10.78 26.26
N TYR A 361 21.40 9.73 27.08
CA TYR A 361 22.42 8.69 27.08
C TYR A 361 22.46 7.91 25.77
N GLY A 362 21.30 7.54 25.21
CA GLY A 362 21.25 6.87 23.92
C GLY A 362 21.76 7.73 22.75
N ASN A 363 21.47 9.04 22.76
CA ASN A 363 22.05 9.92 21.75
C ASN A 363 23.59 10.04 21.87
N GLU A 364 24.15 9.98 23.08
CA GLU A 364 25.61 9.92 23.25
C GLU A 364 26.18 8.63 22.68
N ILE A 365 25.58 7.47 22.96
CA ILE A 365 25.99 6.17 22.41
C ILE A 365 25.96 6.20 20.87
N ILE A 366 24.82 6.59 20.28
CA ILE A 366 24.65 6.66 18.84
C ILE A 366 25.73 7.54 18.19
N LYS A 367 26.04 8.65 18.81
CA LYS A 367 27.08 9.56 18.33
C LYS A 367 28.49 8.99 18.48
N ASP A 368 28.80 8.36 19.62
CA ASP A 368 30.14 7.83 19.90
C ASP A 368 30.45 6.61 19.02
N ASP A 369 29.43 5.83 18.68
CA ASP A 369 29.51 4.69 17.77
C ASP A 369 29.43 5.07 16.28
N ASN A 370 29.32 6.36 15.96
CA ASN A 370 29.07 6.83 14.60
C ASN A 370 27.86 6.15 13.95
N ALA A 371 26.86 5.81 14.74
CA ALA A 371 25.66 5.12 14.32
C ALA A 371 24.56 6.11 13.86
N ALA A 372 23.55 5.58 13.18
CA ALA A 372 22.37 6.34 12.76
C ALA A 372 21.10 5.53 12.98
N LEU A 373 20.03 6.17 13.44
CA LEU A 373 18.69 5.59 13.45
C LEU A 373 18.06 5.75 12.07
N THR A 374 17.48 4.66 11.58
CA THR A 374 16.75 4.60 10.31
C THR A 374 15.37 4.01 10.55
N SER A 375 14.49 4.05 9.54
CA SER A 375 13.18 3.38 9.60
C SER A 375 13.29 1.86 9.82
N TYR A 376 14.46 1.28 9.63
CA TYR A 376 14.71 -0.17 9.75
C TYR A 376 15.50 -0.56 11.00
N GLY A 377 15.88 0.39 11.84
CA GLY A 377 16.66 0.17 13.06
C GLY A 377 17.95 0.98 13.14
N LEU A 378 18.81 0.64 14.11
CA LEU A 378 20.09 1.29 14.33
C LEU A 378 21.13 0.73 13.36
N LEU A 379 21.75 1.60 12.58
CA LEU A 379 22.76 1.29 11.57
C LEU A 379 24.11 1.85 12.00
N HIS A 380 25.18 1.06 11.88
CA HIS A 380 26.56 1.52 12.06
C HIS A 380 27.54 0.69 11.21
N ARG A 381 28.79 1.14 11.08
CA ARG A 381 29.86 0.32 10.50
C ARG A 381 30.36 -0.73 11.50
N GLU A 382 30.80 -1.88 10.98
CA GLU A 382 31.39 -2.94 11.81
C GLU A 382 32.64 -2.46 12.60
N ASP A 383 33.39 -1.53 12.05
CA ASP A 383 34.59 -0.97 12.66
C ASP A 383 34.35 0.33 13.50
N TYR A 384 33.08 0.73 13.66
CA TYR A 384 32.67 1.95 14.37
C TYR A 384 33.27 3.27 13.81
N GLN A 385 33.81 3.23 12.58
CA GLN A 385 34.25 4.44 11.90
C GLN A 385 33.05 5.21 11.33
N PRO A 386 33.21 6.52 11.05
CA PRO A 386 32.14 7.26 10.38
C PRO A 386 31.65 6.58 9.11
N MET A 387 30.33 6.50 8.95
CA MET A 387 29.74 5.89 7.75
C MET A 387 30.05 6.76 6.52
N GLN A 388 30.50 6.12 5.45
CA GLN A 388 30.82 6.73 4.16
C GLN A 388 30.37 5.81 3.03
N THR A 389 29.96 6.39 1.90
CA THR A 389 29.68 5.56 0.72
C THR A 389 30.98 5.02 0.12
N PRO A 390 30.97 3.84 -0.53
CA PRO A 390 32.16 3.29 -1.17
C PRO A 390 32.84 4.22 -2.20
N VAL A 391 32.07 5.07 -2.85
CA VAL A 391 32.56 6.11 -3.78
C VAL A 391 33.35 7.17 -3.03
N GLN A 392 32.89 7.61 -1.87
CA GLN A 392 33.60 8.59 -1.02
C GLN A 392 34.91 8.01 -0.46
N GLU A 393 34.89 6.76 0.00
CA GLU A 393 36.11 6.06 0.48
C GLU A 393 37.20 5.99 -0.58
N THR A 394 36.84 5.70 -1.82
CA THR A 394 37.81 5.63 -2.94
C THR A 394 38.42 7.01 -3.23
N GLN A 395 37.65 8.08 -3.13
CA GLN A 395 38.13 9.46 -3.34
C GLN A 395 39.05 9.91 -2.20
N ASP A 396 38.73 9.60 -0.93
CA ASP A 396 39.53 9.95 0.22
C ASP A 396 40.86 9.20 0.23
N GLN A 397 40.86 7.93 -0.16
CA GLN A 397 42.10 7.14 -0.31
C GLN A 397 43.00 7.69 -1.44
N ALA A 398 42.43 8.13 -2.54
CA ALA A 398 43.18 8.74 -3.63
C ALA A 398 43.81 10.08 -3.21
N MET A 399 43.09 10.91 -2.44
CA MET A 399 43.62 12.19 -1.92
C MET A 399 44.68 12.01 -0.85
N THR A 400 44.69 10.89 -0.13
CA THR A 400 45.70 10.63 0.93
C THR A 400 46.99 10.06 0.35
N MET A 401 47.00 9.60 -0.91
CA MET A 401 48.18 9.06 -1.62
C MET A 401 48.94 10.11 -2.46
N GLU A 402 48.41 11.33 -2.62
CA GLU A 402 49.11 12.48 -3.20
C GLU A 402 49.81 13.31 -2.11
#